data_7859f46d0b5dc1fac2ebddd001ad31cc
#
_entry.id   7859f46d0b5dc1fac2ebddd001ad31cc
#
_cell.length_a   1.000
_cell.length_b   1.000
_cell.length_c   1.000
_cell.angle_alpha   90.00
_cell.angle_beta   90.00
_cell.angle_gamma   90.00
#
_symmetry.space_group_name_H-M   'P 1'
#
loop_
_entity.id
_entity.type
_entity.pdbx_description
1 polymer ?
#
loop_
_entity_poly.entity_id
_entity_poly.type
_entity_poly.pdbx_seq_one_letter_code
_entity_poly.pdbx_strand_id
1 'polypeptide(L)'
;MALTSNNLDMIKAIAQNDLHSARRAALASLAEDKSKKNAWAIDRYRKYLTANASVIAGNMPNDLKVFLSGETPDSFNPGQYYLRDKERTIYEGVRRMRLTSELLAEKGIKYKNTTLLYGKTGTGKTELGRYIAYKLNLPFFYISFSTAIDSYMGNTAKNLHKAFEFCSSIPCVFMLDEVDCISMKRASGGSKGADGELERTTISLMQELDSLPGHVVLIAATNRPDLIDDALMRRFSLREEISPMTREELAAAADLLLSSTETKEYVKEEDLDALLERCDTPGAMMPELIRMIGDGTKVDRKSVV
;
A
#
# COMPACT_ATOMS: atom_id res chain seq x y z
N MET A 1 33.70 -14.52 17.71
CA MET A 1 33.85 -13.09 17.39
C MET A 1 33.12 -12.27 18.44
N ALA A 2 33.75 -11.22 18.95
CA ALA A 2 33.06 -10.28 19.85
C ALA A 2 32.07 -9.44 19.01
N LEU A 3 30.92 -9.09 19.61
CA LEU A 3 29.97 -8.16 19.01
C LEU A 3 30.62 -6.78 18.87
N THR A 4 30.53 -6.18 17.69
CA THR A 4 30.98 -4.80 17.47
C THR A 4 30.00 -3.82 18.11
N SER A 5 30.42 -2.55 18.35
CA SER A 5 29.54 -1.50 18.87
C SER A 5 28.28 -1.35 18.00
N ASN A 6 28.45 -1.33 16.67
CA ASN A 6 27.33 -1.23 15.73
C ASN A 6 26.34 -2.38 15.83
N ASN A 7 26.82 -3.61 16.13
CA ASN A 7 25.94 -4.76 16.34
C ASN A 7 25.14 -4.64 17.63
N LEU A 8 25.75 -4.11 18.70
CA LEU A 8 25.06 -3.85 19.96
C LEU A 8 24.03 -2.74 19.81
N ASP A 9 24.35 -1.66 19.11
CA ASP A 9 23.43 -0.58 18.81
C ASP A 9 22.24 -1.06 17.96
N MET A 10 22.48 -1.95 16.99
CA MET A 10 21.43 -2.58 16.19
C MET A 10 20.48 -3.43 17.06
N ILE A 11 21.03 -4.28 17.94
CA ILE A 11 20.25 -5.12 18.86
C ILE A 11 19.41 -4.25 19.80
N LYS A 12 20.00 -3.18 20.36
CA LYS A 12 19.32 -2.22 21.24
C LYS A 12 18.15 -1.55 20.52
N ALA A 13 18.39 -1.05 19.32
CA ALA A 13 17.37 -0.39 18.50
C ALA A 13 16.23 -1.35 18.13
N ILE A 14 16.53 -2.61 17.79
CA ILE A 14 15.52 -3.66 17.54
C ILE A 14 14.70 -3.91 18.81
N ALA A 15 15.34 -4.05 19.98
CA ALA A 15 14.66 -4.26 21.26
C ALA A 15 13.72 -3.08 21.64
N GLN A 16 14.05 -1.87 21.22
CA GLN A 16 13.25 -0.66 21.39
C GLN A 16 12.21 -0.43 20.28
N ASN A 17 12.13 -1.35 19.29
CA ASN A 17 11.30 -1.20 18.09
C ASN A 17 11.62 0.07 17.25
N ASP A 18 12.85 0.61 17.39
CA ASP A 18 13.36 1.72 16.60
C ASP A 18 14.04 1.22 15.33
N LEU A 19 13.24 1.00 14.29
CA LEU A 19 13.71 0.48 12.99
C LEU A 19 14.66 1.45 12.29
N HIS A 20 14.53 2.76 12.50
CA HIS A 20 15.42 3.76 11.90
C HIS A 20 16.85 3.64 12.44
N SER A 21 16.99 3.61 13.77
CA SER A 21 18.29 3.42 14.40
C SER A 21 18.87 2.04 14.15
N ALA A 22 18.04 0.98 14.15
CA ALA A 22 18.47 -0.37 13.80
C ALA A 22 19.06 -0.43 12.38
N ARG A 23 18.40 0.19 11.40
CA ARG A 23 18.84 0.27 10.01
C ARG A 23 20.16 1.03 9.87
N ARG A 24 20.29 2.17 10.53
CA ARG A 24 21.52 2.97 10.54
C ARG A 24 22.70 2.18 11.12
N ALA A 25 22.49 1.50 12.25
CA ALA A 25 23.51 0.65 12.87
C ALA A 25 23.88 -0.55 11.99
N ALA A 26 22.90 -1.18 11.31
CA ALA A 26 23.16 -2.25 10.35
C ALA A 26 23.99 -1.78 9.15
N LEU A 27 23.70 -0.61 8.59
CA LEU A 27 24.51 -0.02 7.50
C LEU A 27 25.93 0.27 7.94
N ALA A 28 26.13 0.78 9.17
CA ALA A 28 27.45 1.01 9.72
C ALA A 28 28.22 -0.32 9.90
N SER A 29 27.56 -1.37 10.40
CA SER A 29 28.16 -2.69 10.55
C SER A 29 28.57 -3.30 9.19
N LEU A 30 27.73 -3.15 8.14
CA LEU A 30 28.10 -3.60 6.78
C LEU A 30 29.25 -2.80 6.17
N ALA A 31 29.44 -1.53 6.56
CA ALA A 31 30.53 -0.70 6.09
C ALA A 31 31.89 -1.10 6.72
N GLU A 32 31.87 -1.68 7.91
CA GLU A 32 33.06 -2.15 8.63
C GLU A 32 33.60 -3.49 8.08
N ASP A 33 32.70 -4.35 7.53
CA ASP A 33 33.13 -5.64 6.97
C ASP A 33 33.80 -5.45 5.60
N LYS A 34 35.13 -5.57 5.58
CA LYS A 34 35.98 -5.50 4.37
C LYS A 34 36.26 -6.87 3.77
N SER A 35 35.63 -7.95 4.25
CA SER A 35 35.96 -9.30 3.80
C SER A 35 35.44 -9.54 2.38
N LYS A 36 36.35 -10.00 1.50
CA LYS A 36 35.98 -10.40 0.13
C LYS A 36 34.98 -11.55 0.09
N LYS A 37 34.93 -12.39 1.12
CA LYS A 37 34.02 -13.53 1.22
C LYS A 37 32.57 -13.09 1.32
N ASN A 38 32.31 -11.96 1.98
CA ASN A 38 30.96 -11.43 2.20
C ASN A 38 30.57 -10.32 1.22
N ALA A 39 31.44 -9.94 0.28
CA ALA A 39 31.23 -8.79 -0.59
C ALA A 39 29.88 -8.81 -1.32
N TRP A 40 29.44 -9.98 -1.80
CA TRP A 40 28.14 -10.15 -2.44
C TRP A 40 26.97 -9.90 -1.45
N ALA A 41 27.06 -10.47 -0.26
CA ALA A 41 26.02 -10.30 0.77
C ALA A 41 25.96 -8.85 1.25
N ILE A 42 27.13 -8.23 1.45
CA ILE A 42 27.25 -6.81 1.85
C ILE A 42 26.61 -5.91 0.80
N ASP A 43 26.91 -6.08 -0.49
CA ASP A 43 26.31 -5.27 -1.56
C ASP A 43 24.78 -5.45 -1.61
N ARG A 44 24.30 -6.70 -1.50
CA ARG A 44 22.88 -7.02 -1.49
C ARG A 44 22.16 -6.40 -0.30
N TYR A 45 22.67 -6.60 0.92
CA TYR A 45 22.02 -6.07 2.13
C TYR A 45 22.18 -4.54 2.23
N ARG A 46 23.28 -3.98 1.76
CA ARG A 46 23.42 -2.53 1.64
C ARG A 46 22.35 -1.96 0.73
N LYS A 47 22.08 -2.55 -0.44
CA LYS A 47 20.99 -2.16 -1.33
C LYS A 47 19.64 -2.20 -0.63
N TYR A 48 19.35 -3.24 0.14
CA TYR A 48 18.10 -3.33 0.91
C TYR A 48 18.01 -2.29 2.03
N LEU A 49 19.12 -2.01 2.70
CA LEU A 49 19.16 -1.04 3.79
C LEU A 49 19.28 0.42 3.30
N THR A 50 19.93 0.69 2.17
CA THR A 50 20.01 2.04 1.57
C THR A 50 18.86 2.34 0.62
N ALA A 51 18.07 1.37 0.26
CA ALA A 51 16.83 1.58 -0.44
C ALA A 51 15.88 2.40 0.46
N ASN A 52 16.23 3.70 0.63
CA ASN A 52 15.22 4.67 1.01
C ASN A 52 14.19 4.64 -0.11
N ALA A 53 12.94 4.46 0.24
CA ALA A 53 11.84 4.53 -0.71
C ALA A 53 11.90 5.84 -1.54
N SER A 54 12.44 6.94 -0.99
CA SER A 54 12.72 8.18 -1.72
C SER A 54 13.76 8.04 -2.84
N VAL A 55 14.82 7.25 -2.64
CA VAL A 55 15.81 6.96 -3.69
C VAL A 55 15.22 6.04 -4.75
N ILE A 56 14.39 5.08 -4.37
CA ILE A 56 13.73 4.15 -5.28
C ILE A 56 12.65 4.86 -6.08
N ALA A 57 11.80 5.66 -5.46
CA ALA A 57 10.80 6.48 -6.14
C ALA A 57 11.47 7.53 -7.06
N GLY A 58 12.64 8.06 -6.67
CA GLY A 58 13.44 8.97 -7.51
C GLY A 58 14.08 8.29 -8.71
N ASN A 59 14.45 7.01 -8.60
CA ASN A 59 15.09 6.22 -9.66
C ASN A 59 14.09 5.46 -10.54
N MET A 60 12.77 5.64 -10.32
CA MET A 60 11.76 5.06 -11.20
C MET A 60 11.92 5.63 -12.62
N PRO A 61 11.97 4.78 -13.66
CA PRO A 61 12.00 5.22 -15.06
C PRO A 61 10.85 6.19 -15.38
N ASN A 62 11.13 7.22 -16.17
CA ASN A 62 10.14 8.26 -16.45
C ASN A 62 8.91 7.72 -17.20
N ASP A 63 9.07 6.68 -18.00
CA ASP A 63 7.96 6.00 -18.69
C ASP A 63 7.07 5.20 -17.73
N LEU A 64 7.57 4.81 -16.55
CA LEU A 64 6.79 4.19 -15.50
C LEU A 64 6.04 5.22 -14.63
N LYS A 65 6.60 6.40 -14.39
CA LYS A 65 5.97 7.44 -13.56
C LYS A 65 4.61 7.91 -14.06
N VAL A 66 4.29 7.62 -15.29
CA VAL A 66 3.03 8.03 -15.93
C VAL A 66 1.84 7.17 -15.44
N PHE A 67 2.08 5.92 -15.05
CA PHE A 67 1.02 5.01 -14.59
C PHE A 67 1.31 4.30 -13.26
N LEU A 68 2.57 4.34 -12.79
CA LEU A 68 3.00 3.80 -11.49
C LEU A 68 3.38 4.96 -10.59
N SER A 69 2.67 5.16 -9.49
CA SER A 69 3.08 6.08 -8.43
C SER A 69 3.89 5.36 -7.36
N GLY A 70 4.83 6.07 -6.74
CA GLY A 70 5.67 5.54 -5.66
C GLY A 70 5.69 6.49 -4.47
N GLU A 71 5.46 5.94 -3.29
CA GLU A 71 5.44 6.66 -2.02
C GLU A 71 6.45 6.05 -1.04
N THR A 72 6.99 6.87 -0.17
CA THR A 72 7.89 6.40 0.90
C THR A 72 7.07 6.02 2.14
N PRO A 73 7.52 5.08 2.99
CA PRO A 73 6.84 4.79 4.24
C PRO A 73 6.65 6.03 5.12
N ASP A 74 7.63 6.95 5.10
CA ASP A 74 7.61 8.17 5.90
C ASP A 74 6.55 9.20 5.44
N SER A 75 5.99 9.04 4.24
CA SER A 75 4.91 9.90 3.76
C SER A 75 3.55 9.60 4.41
N PHE A 76 3.41 8.44 5.05
CA PHE A 76 2.20 8.05 5.75
C PHE A 76 2.16 8.63 7.16
N ASN A 77 1.08 9.31 7.52
CA ASN A 77 0.88 9.84 8.88
C ASN A 77 -0.01 8.89 9.72
N PRO A 78 0.57 8.06 10.59
CA PRO A 78 -0.20 7.11 11.41
C PRO A 78 -1.11 7.81 12.43
N GLY A 79 -0.83 9.06 12.79
CA GLY A 79 -1.66 9.87 13.70
C GLY A 79 -3.00 10.30 13.10
N GLN A 80 -3.17 10.15 11.78
CA GLN A 80 -4.41 10.49 11.07
C GLN A 80 -5.15 9.25 10.54
N TYR A 81 -4.69 8.05 10.84
CA TYR A 81 -5.27 6.82 10.35
C TYR A 81 -5.95 6.05 11.49
N TYR A 82 -7.27 6.00 11.48
CA TYR A 82 -8.04 5.21 12.42
C TYR A 82 -8.01 3.73 12.02
N LEU A 83 -7.25 2.92 12.77
CA LEU A 83 -7.05 1.50 12.52
C LEU A 83 -8.09 0.67 13.27
N ARG A 84 -8.99 0.01 12.54
CA ARG A 84 -9.96 -0.92 13.09
C ARG A 84 -9.32 -2.28 13.43
N ASP A 85 -9.96 -3.05 14.31
CA ASP A 85 -9.47 -4.39 14.69
C ASP A 85 -9.43 -5.36 13.49
N LYS A 86 -10.38 -5.27 12.57
CA LYS A 86 -10.38 -6.04 11.33
C LYS A 86 -9.17 -5.70 10.44
N GLU A 87 -8.85 -4.44 10.27
CA GLU A 87 -7.70 -3.99 9.49
C GLU A 87 -6.37 -4.38 10.15
N ARG A 88 -6.33 -4.35 11.48
CA ARG A 88 -5.20 -4.89 12.26
C ARG A 88 -5.01 -6.37 11.99
N THR A 89 -6.10 -7.15 11.97
CA THR A 89 -6.07 -8.59 11.67
C THR A 89 -5.58 -8.86 10.26
N ILE A 90 -6.00 -8.06 9.28
CA ILE A 90 -5.53 -8.15 7.89
C ILE A 90 -4.03 -7.87 7.81
N TYR A 91 -3.57 -6.79 8.44
CA TYR A 91 -2.15 -6.47 8.52
C TYR A 91 -1.32 -7.62 9.11
N GLU A 92 -1.77 -8.21 10.22
CA GLU A 92 -1.08 -9.36 10.84
C GLU A 92 -1.09 -10.60 9.93
N GLY A 93 -2.13 -10.79 9.14
CA GLY A 93 -2.20 -11.81 8.08
C GLY A 93 -1.13 -11.60 7.02
N VAL A 94 -1.04 -10.40 6.46
CA VAL A 94 -0.04 -9.99 5.46
C VAL A 94 1.38 -10.13 6.02
N ARG A 95 1.60 -9.68 7.24
CA ARG A 95 2.89 -9.81 7.94
C ARG A 95 3.31 -11.27 8.10
N ARG A 96 2.39 -12.14 8.52
CA ARG A 96 2.67 -13.59 8.64
C ARG A 96 3.00 -14.21 7.29
N MET A 97 2.25 -13.89 6.24
CA MET A 97 2.54 -14.38 4.89
C MET A 97 3.94 -13.97 4.42
N ARG A 98 4.36 -12.74 4.72
CA ARG A 98 5.71 -12.28 4.38
C ARG A 98 6.79 -13.09 5.09
N LEU A 99 6.67 -13.28 6.41
CA LEU A 99 7.61 -14.09 7.18
C LEU A 99 7.64 -15.54 6.69
N THR A 100 6.48 -16.11 6.37
CA THR A 100 6.37 -17.44 5.79
C THR A 100 7.06 -17.52 4.42
N SER A 101 6.88 -16.50 3.57
CA SER A 101 7.52 -16.41 2.25
C SER A 101 9.04 -16.39 2.37
N GLU A 102 9.59 -15.60 3.29
CA GLU A 102 11.03 -15.53 3.54
C GLU A 102 11.58 -16.89 4.01
N LEU A 103 10.90 -17.53 4.99
CA LEU A 103 11.28 -18.86 5.52
C LEU A 103 11.23 -19.96 4.44
N LEU A 104 10.19 -19.95 3.60
CA LEU A 104 10.03 -20.96 2.55
C LEU A 104 11.00 -20.75 1.39
N ALA A 105 11.35 -19.51 1.08
CA ALA A 105 12.34 -19.18 0.06
C ALA A 105 13.73 -19.76 0.38
N GLU A 106 14.13 -19.76 1.66
CA GLU A 106 15.37 -20.41 2.12
C GLU A 106 15.37 -21.93 1.87
N LYS A 107 14.18 -22.55 1.80
CA LYS A 107 13.99 -23.97 1.52
C LYS A 107 13.72 -24.28 0.05
N GLY A 108 13.82 -23.27 -0.83
CA GLY A 108 13.55 -23.40 -2.26
C GLY A 108 12.06 -23.51 -2.62
N ILE A 109 11.16 -23.24 -1.66
CA ILE A 109 9.71 -23.29 -1.88
C ILE A 109 9.20 -21.89 -2.22
N LYS A 110 8.55 -21.75 -3.36
CA LYS A 110 7.92 -20.48 -3.77
C LYS A 110 6.59 -20.30 -3.03
N TYR A 111 6.50 -19.21 -2.29
CA TYR A 111 5.26 -18.77 -1.65
C TYR A 111 5.03 -17.28 -1.96
N LYS A 112 3.81 -16.92 -2.29
CA LYS A 112 3.46 -15.57 -2.74
C LYS A 112 2.68 -14.84 -1.66
N ASN A 113 3.03 -13.58 -1.42
CA ASN A 113 2.29 -12.70 -0.54
C ASN A 113 1.32 -11.87 -1.36
N THR A 114 0.14 -12.41 -1.64
CA THR A 114 -0.90 -11.80 -2.46
C THR A 114 -2.20 -11.67 -1.67
N THR A 115 -2.71 -10.44 -1.57
CA THR A 115 -3.93 -10.10 -0.83
C THR A 115 -4.92 -9.41 -1.77
N LEU A 116 -6.19 -9.81 -1.72
CA LEU A 116 -7.31 -9.09 -2.36
C LEU A 116 -8.14 -8.42 -1.27
N LEU A 117 -8.24 -7.10 -1.33
CA LEU A 117 -9.16 -6.30 -0.53
C LEU A 117 -10.40 -5.97 -1.35
N TYR A 118 -11.58 -6.25 -0.83
CA TYR A 118 -12.81 -5.92 -1.54
C TYR A 118 -13.81 -5.22 -0.61
N GLY A 119 -14.75 -4.49 -1.18
CA GLY A 119 -15.77 -3.76 -0.44
C GLY A 119 -16.15 -2.45 -1.10
N LYS A 120 -17.13 -1.75 -0.53
CA LYS A 120 -17.72 -0.51 -1.05
C LYS A 120 -16.63 0.54 -1.34
N THR A 121 -16.87 1.39 -2.33
CA THR A 121 -15.99 2.55 -2.61
C THR A 121 -15.88 3.44 -1.37
N GLY A 122 -14.68 3.98 -1.12
CA GLY A 122 -14.44 4.89 0.00
C GLY A 122 -14.24 4.23 1.37
N THR A 123 -14.22 2.89 1.47
CA THR A 123 -14.00 2.17 2.75
C THR A 123 -12.54 2.17 3.25
N GLY A 124 -11.58 2.74 2.49
CA GLY A 124 -10.19 2.88 2.94
C GLY A 124 -9.25 1.76 2.48
N LYS A 125 -9.61 0.96 1.46
CA LYS A 125 -8.76 -0.13 0.94
C LYS A 125 -7.36 0.33 0.57
N THR A 126 -7.24 1.46 -0.12
CA THR A 126 -5.96 2.04 -0.56
C THR A 126 -5.15 2.56 0.63
N GLU A 127 -5.82 3.20 1.59
CA GLU A 127 -5.19 3.67 2.83
C GLU A 127 -4.68 2.52 3.70
N LEU A 128 -5.39 1.39 3.75
CA LEU A 128 -4.88 0.19 4.41
C LEU A 128 -3.61 -0.33 3.72
N GLY A 129 -3.53 -0.27 2.39
CA GLY A 129 -2.31 -0.60 1.64
C GLY A 129 -1.12 0.28 2.04
N ARG A 130 -1.32 1.60 2.15
CA ARG A 130 -0.32 2.56 2.64
C ARG A 130 0.08 2.28 4.10
N TYR A 131 -0.90 2.03 4.97
CA TYR A 131 -0.64 1.65 6.36
C TYR A 131 0.22 0.38 6.45
N ILE A 132 -0.09 -0.65 5.65
CA ILE A 132 0.70 -1.90 5.60
C ILE A 132 2.13 -1.59 5.17
N ALA A 133 2.33 -0.76 4.15
CA ALA A 133 3.66 -0.34 3.69
C ALA A 133 4.44 0.40 4.78
N TYR A 134 3.80 1.35 5.46
CA TYR A 134 4.35 2.05 6.61
C TYR A 134 4.79 1.07 7.72
N LYS A 135 3.92 0.15 8.14
CA LYS A 135 4.19 -0.82 9.21
C LYS A 135 5.29 -1.83 8.84
N LEU A 136 5.40 -2.19 7.58
CA LEU A 136 6.46 -3.06 7.08
C LEU A 136 7.76 -2.31 6.75
N ASN A 137 7.74 -0.98 6.81
CA ASN A 137 8.84 -0.09 6.41
C ASN A 137 9.33 -0.38 4.97
N LEU A 138 8.36 -0.51 4.05
CA LEU A 138 8.57 -0.79 2.63
C LEU A 138 8.05 0.37 1.78
N PRO A 139 8.68 0.66 0.62
CA PRO A 139 8.11 1.56 -0.37
C PRO A 139 6.73 1.05 -0.83
N PHE A 140 5.82 1.98 -1.06
CA PHE A 140 4.47 1.72 -1.57
C PHE A 140 4.42 2.12 -3.04
N PHE A 141 4.08 1.17 -3.91
CA PHE A 141 3.83 1.43 -5.33
C PHE A 141 2.37 1.16 -5.65
N TYR A 142 1.80 1.99 -6.49
CA TYR A 142 0.36 2.02 -6.74
C TYR A 142 0.04 2.19 -8.23
N ILE A 143 -0.86 1.33 -8.73
CA ILE A 143 -1.49 1.46 -10.04
C ILE A 143 -3.01 1.50 -9.84
N SER A 144 -3.69 2.49 -10.45
CA SER A 144 -5.13 2.44 -10.67
C SER A 144 -5.39 1.95 -12.10
N PHE A 145 -6.12 0.85 -12.24
CA PHE A 145 -6.43 0.30 -13.56
C PHE A 145 -7.41 1.17 -14.34
N SER A 146 -8.33 1.88 -13.70
CA SER A 146 -9.20 2.84 -14.39
C SER A 146 -8.38 3.91 -15.12
N THR A 147 -7.43 4.55 -14.42
CA THR A 147 -6.55 5.57 -15.02
C THR A 147 -5.60 4.98 -16.07
N ALA A 148 -5.11 3.76 -15.84
CA ALA A 148 -4.17 3.11 -16.74
C ALA A 148 -4.81 2.71 -18.08
N ILE A 149 -6.07 2.27 -18.08
CA ILE A 149 -6.81 1.91 -19.28
C ILE A 149 -7.14 3.15 -20.11
N ASP A 150 -7.69 4.19 -19.47
CA ASP A 150 -8.10 5.42 -20.15
C ASP A 150 -6.95 6.14 -20.85
N SER A 151 -5.75 6.10 -20.24
CA SER A 151 -4.57 6.81 -20.73
C SER A 151 -3.74 6.05 -21.77
N TYR A 152 -3.87 4.71 -21.86
CA TYR A 152 -2.90 3.84 -22.59
C TYR A 152 -3.53 2.70 -23.37
N MET A 153 -4.69 2.91 -23.99
CA MET A 153 -5.30 1.89 -24.87
C MET A 153 -4.27 1.34 -25.87
N GLY A 154 -4.11 0.01 -25.89
CA GLY A 154 -3.17 -0.72 -26.75
C GLY A 154 -1.82 -1.08 -26.12
N ASN A 155 -1.44 -0.53 -24.95
CA ASN A 155 -0.16 -0.79 -24.28
C ASN A 155 -0.30 -1.21 -22.80
N THR A 156 -1.50 -1.39 -22.29
CA THR A 156 -1.75 -1.65 -20.87
C THR A 156 -1.03 -2.90 -20.36
N ALA A 157 -1.07 -3.99 -21.10
CA ALA A 157 -0.36 -5.23 -20.73
C ALA A 157 1.16 -5.06 -20.69
N LYS A 158 1.75 -4.30 -21.63
CA LYS A 158 3.19 -4.02 -21.68
C LYS A 158 3.63 -3.12 -20.50
N ASN A 159 2.82 -2.12 -20.17
CA ASN A 159 3.08 -1.22 -19.05
C ASN A 159 2.95 -1.97 -17.72
N LEU A 160 1.96 -2.85 -17.60
CA LEU A 160 1.80 -3.74 -16.46
C LEU A 160 3.04 -4.62 -16.26
N HIS A 161 3.51 -5.27 -17.32
CA HIS A 161 4.75 -6.07 -17.27
C HIS A 161 5.95 -5.26 -16.75
N LYS A 162 6.19 -4.07 -17.29
CA LYS A 162 7.28 -3.19 -16.81
C LYS A 162 7.14 -2.82 -15.33
N ALA A 163 5.91 -2.56 -14.85
CA ALA A 163 5.67 -2.25 -13.45
C ALA A 163 5.98 -3.45 -12.54
N PHE A 164 5.56 -4.65 -12.97
CA PHE A 164 5.87 -5.89 -12.24
C PHE A 164 7.37 -6.18 -12.24
N GLU A 165 8.07 -6.00 -13.37
CA GLU A 165 9.52 -6.14 -13.45
C GLU A 165 10.23 -5.19 -12.48
N PHE A 166 9.83 -3.91 -12.47
CA PHE A 166 10.37 -2.91 -11.57
C PHE A 166 10.12 -3.28 -10.10
N CYS A 167 8.86 -3.53 -9.71
CA CYS A 167 8.48 -3.87 -8.34
C CYS A 167 9.10 -5.20 -7.88
N SER A 168 9.29 -6.16 -8.80
CA SER A 168 9.95 -7.44 -8.51
C SER A 168 11.45 -7.32 -8.23
N SER A 169 12.07 -6.22 -8.61
CA SER A 169 13.50 -5.99 -8.37
C SER A 169 13.81 -5.53 -6.94
N ILE A 170 12.80 -5.15 -6.16
CA ILE A 170 12.95 -4.56 -4.82
C ILE A 170 11.86 -5.06 -3.86
N PRO A 171 12.16 -5.19 -2.54
CA PRO A 171 11.12 -5.40 -1.55
C PRO A 171 10.20 -4.17 -1.48
N CYS A 172 8.91 -4.37 -1.71
CA CYS A 172 7.91 -3.29 -1.72
C CYS A 172 6.52 -3.82 -1.37
N VAL A 173 5.61 -2.90 -1.07
CA VAL A 173 4.17 -3.12 -1.15
C VAL A 173 3.72 -2.60 -2.51
N PHE A 174 3.18 -3.49 -3.33
CA PHE A 174 2.69 -3.16 -4.65
C PHE A 174 1.18 -3.27 -4.68
N MET A 175 0.49 -2.15 -4.90
CA MET A 175 -0.95 -2.08 -4.90
C MET A 175 -1.52 -1.92 -6.29
N LEU A 176 -2.48 -2.78 -6.62
CA LEU A 176 -3.27 -2.76 -7.85
C LEU A 176 -4.71 -2.40 -7.48
N ASP A 177 -5.14 -1.19 -7.79
CA ASP A 177 -6.49 -0.74 -7.46
C ASP A 177 -7.43 -0.86 -8.66
N GLU A 178 -8.72 -1.05 -8.37
CA GLU A 178 -9.78 -1.19 -9.36
C GLU A 178 -9.54 -2.33 -10.36
N VAL A 179 -9.08 -3.50 -9.84
CA VAL A 179 -8.79 -4.67 -10.68
C VAL A 179 -10.02 -5.23 -11.39
N ASP A 180 -11.22 -4.86 -10.97
CA ASP A 180 -12.47 -5.15 -11.67
C ASP A 180 -12.52 -4.51 -13.07
N CYS A 181 -11.85 -3.38 -13.31
CA CYS A 181 -11.78 -2.75 -14.64
C CYS A 181 -11.19 -3.66 -15.72
N ILE A 182 -10.28 -4.56 -15.36
CA ILE A 182 -9.61 -5.46 -16.31
C ILE A 182 -10.07 -6.91 -16.22
N SER A 183 -10.77 -7.32 -15.17
CA SER A 183 -11.08 -8.72 -14.89
C SER A 183 -12.58 -9.06 -15.06
N MET A 184 -13.31 -8.29 -15.85
CA MET A 184 -14.72 -8.54 -16.08
C MET A 184 -14.96 -9.96 -16.57
N LYS A 185 -15.82 -10.69 -15.86
CA LYS A 185 -16.39 -11.96 -16.33
C LYS A 185 -16.97 -11.73 -17.72
N ARG A 186 -16.63 -12.61 -18.67
CA ARG A 186 -17.07 -12.54 -20.08
C ARG A 186 -18.56 -12.24 -20.19
N ALA A 187 -18.90 -11.01 -20.48
CA ALA A 187 -20.25 -10.67 -20.92
C ALA A 187 -20.39 -11.15 -22.36
N SER A 188 -21.27 -12.11 -22.58
CA SER A 188 -21.59 -12.64 -23.89
C SER A 188 -22.14 -11.51 -24.77
N GLY A 189 -21.29 -10.90 -25.66
CA GLY A 189 -21.80 -10.00 -26.70
C GLY A 189 -21.14 -8.63 -26.88
N GLY A 190 -19.89 -8.42 -26.45
CA GLY A 190 -19.19 -7.13 -26.60
C GLY A 190 -18.44 -6.94 -27.94
N SER A 191 -18.08 -5.73 -28.27
CA SER A 191 -17.40 -5.31 -29.49
C SER A 191 -15.98 -5.91 -29.60
N LYS A 192 -15.62 -6.46 -30.74
CA LYS A 192 -14.40 -7.29 -31.01
C LYS A 192 -13.02 -6.58 -30.77
N GLY A 193 -12.98 -5.33 -30.39
CA GLY A 193 -11.72 -4.58 -30.22
C GLY A 193 -11.31 -4.35 -28.76
N ALA A 194 -12.13 -3.69 -27.96
CA ALA A 194 -11.83 -3.33 -26.57
C ALA A 194 -11.83 -4.56 -25.63
N ASP A 195 -12.75 -5.50 -25.83
CA ASP A 195 -12.84 -6.73 -25.03
C ASP A 195 -11.59 -7.61 -25.19
N GLY A 196 -10.99 -7.65 -26.39
CA GLY A 196 -9.76 -8.40 -26.64
C GLY A 196 -8.53 -7.82 -25.96
N GLU A 197 -8.45 -6.52 -25.70
CA GLU A 197 -7.36 -5.89 -24.95
C GLU A 197 -7.49 -6.15 -23.44
N LEU A 198 -8.70 -6.02 -22.89
CA LEU A 198 -8.96 -6.33 -21.49
C LEU A 198 -8.66 -7.80 -21.18
N GLU A 199 -9.05 -8.74 -22.06
CA GLU A 199 -8.74 -10.16 -21.90
C GLU A 199 -7.22 -10.41 -21.91
N ARG A 200 -6.47 -9.79 -22.83
CA ARG A 200 -5.00 -9.88 -22.85
C ARG A 200 -4.37 -9.31 -21.60
N THR A 201 -4.87 -8.19 -21.10
CA THR A 201 -4.38 -7.55 -19.86
C THR A 201 -4.66 -8.44 -18.64
N THR A 202 -5.83 -9.07 -18.56
CA THR A 202 -6.15 -10.03 -17.49
C THR A 202 -5.24 -11.26 -17.54
N ILE A 203 -5.00 -11.82 -18.73
CA ILE A 203 -4.06 -12.95 -18.90
C ILE A 203 -2.64 -12.52 -18.48
N SER A 204 -2.18 -11.34 -18.91
CA SER A 204 -0.89 -10.81 -18.51
C SER A 204 -0.80 -10.65 -17.00
N LEU A 205 -1.80 -10.05 -16.35
CA LEU A 205 -1.86 -9.94 -14.89
C LEU A 205 -1.74 -11.30 -14.20
N MET A 206 -2.45 -12.31 -14.68
CA MET A 206 -2.37 -13.66 -14.12
C MET A 206 -0.96 -14.25 -14.23
N GLN A 207 -0.26 -14.04 -15.36
CA GLN A 207 1.12 -14.48 -15.56
C GLN A 207 2.09 -13.75 -14.63
N GLU A 208 1.93 -12.43 -14.48
CA GLU A 208 2.74 -11.64 -13.56
C GLU A 208 2.54 -12.08 -12.09
N LEU A 209 1.29 -12.34 -11.68
CA LEU A 209 1.00 -12.90 -10.36
C LEU A 209 1.63 -14.28 -10.17
N ASP A 210 1.70 -15.10 -11.23
CA ASP A 210 2.31 -16.42 -11.16
C ASP A 210 3.84 -16.38 -11.02
N SER A 211 4.50 -15.33 -11.53
CA SER A 211 5.94 -15.12 -11.47
C SER A 211 6.41 -14.27 -10.27
N LEU A 212 5.48 -13.69 -9.50
CA LEU A 212 5.77 -12.73 -8.43
C LEU A 212 6.75 -13.29 -7.40
N PRO A 213 7.83 -12.57 -7.06
CA PRO A 213 8.77 -12.97 -6.03
C PRO A 213 8.16 -12.86 -4.62
N GLY A 214 8.56 -13.76 -3.71
CA GLY A 214 8.02 -13.78 -2.35
C GLY A 214 8.35 -12.57 -1.48
N HIS A 215 9.32 -11.73 -1.85
CA HIS A 215 9.66 -10.50 -1.12
C HIS A 215 8.75 -9.32 -1.46
N VAL A 216 7.94 -9.42 -2.51
CA VAL A 216 6.92 -8.42 -2.85
C VAL A 216 5.63 -8.73 -2.11
N VAL A 217 5.08 -7.72 -1.44
CA VAL A 217 3.73 -7.77 -0.85
C VAL A 217 2.77 -7.17 -1.86
N LEU A 218 2.03 -8.02 -2.56
CA LEU A 218 1.05 -7.54 -3.53
C LEU A 218 -0.32 -7.42 -2.88
N ILE A 219 -0.95 -6.26 -3.04
CA ILE A 219 -2.31 -5.98 -2.60
C ILE A 219 -3.13 -5.56 -3.81
N ALA A 220 -4.20 -6.28 -4.11
CA ALA A 220 -5.19 -5.87 -5.10
C ALA A 220 -6.44 -5.34 -4.39
N ALA A 221 -7.11 -4.37 -5.01
CA ALA A 221 -8.37 -3.85 -4.49
C ALA A 221 -9.46 -3.83 -5.56
N THR A 222 -10.70 -4.11 -5.14
CA THR A 222 -11.89 -4.03 -6.01
C THR A 222 -13.11 -3.56 -5.24
N ASN A 223 -13.98 -2.85 -5.92
CA ASN A 223 -15.32 -2.51 -5.43
C ASN A 223 -16.38 -3.52 -5.88
N ARG A 224 -16.04 -4.39 -6.84
CA ARG A 224 -16.95 -5.33 -7.48
C ARG A 224 -16.35 -6.75 -7.51
N PRO A 225 -16.26 -7.43 -6.34
CA PRO A 225 -15.70 -8.78 -6.26
C PRO A 225 -16.49 -9.80 -7.11
N ASP A 226 -17.76 -9.50 -7.38
CA ASP A 226 -18.65 -10.29 -8.24
C ASP A 226 -18.22 -10.33 -9.70
N LEU A 227 -17.47 -9.33 -10.17
CA LEU A 227 -16.95 -9.23 -11.54
C LEU A 227 -15.59 -9.90 -11.72
N ILE A 228 -14.88 -10.21 -10.64
CA ILE A 228 -13.55 -10.82 -10.70
C ILE A 228 -13.66 -12.28 -11.19
N ASP A 229 -12.85 -12.63 -12.19
CA ASP A 229 -12.73 -13.99 -12.68
C ASP A 229 -12.23 -14.95 -11.59
N ASP A 230 -12.82 -16.16 -11.52
CA ASP A 230 -12.46 -17.16 -10.51
C ASP A 230 -10.99 -17.62 -10.61
N ALA A 231 -10.41 -17.61 -11.82
CA ALA A 231 -9.01 -17.96 -12.02
C ALA A 231 -8.08 -16.87 -11.42
N LEU A 232 -8.46 -15.59 -11.54
CA LEU A 232 -7.75 -14.49 -10.88
C LEU A 232 -7.93 -14.54 -9.37
N MET A 233 -9.15 -14.79 -8.88
CA MET A 233 -9.44 -14.93 -7.45
C MET A 233 -8.57 -15.98 -6.76
N ARG A 234 -8.30 -17.11 -7.41
CA ARG A 234 -7.47 -18.20 -6.84
C ARG A 234 -6.01 -17.84 -6.64
N ARG A 235 -5.52 -16.76 -7.23
CA ARG A 235 -4.15 -16.28 -7.12
C ARG A 235 -3.90 -15.41 -5.90
N PHE A 236 -4.97 -15.04 -5.18
CA PHE A 236 -4.87 -14.31 -3.93
C PHE A 236 -4.92 -15.27 -2.74
N SER A 237 -3.83 -15.27 -1.96
CA SER A 237 -3.67 -16.11 -0.76
C SER A 237 -4.56 -15.66 0.39
N LEU A 238 -4.79 -14.35 0.50
CA LEU A 238 -5.69 -13.72 1.47
C LEU A 238 -6.77 -12.93 0.72
N ARG A 239 -8.02 -13.04 1.15
CA ARG A 239 -9.15 -12.32 0.57
C ARG A 239 -9.99 -11.77 1.69
N GLU A 240 -10.05 -10.44 1.81
CA GLU A 240 -10.65 -9.77 2.95
C GLU A 240 -11.59 -8.65 2.53
N GLU A 241 -12.74 -8.60 3.16
CA GLU A 241 -13.70 -7.54 2.97
C GLU A 241 -13.37 -6.34 3.87
N ILE A 242 -13.35 -5.14 3.29
CA ILE A 242 -13.33 -3.87 4.02
C ILE A 242 -14.76 -3.32 4.04
N SER A 243 -15.48 -3.62 5.11
CA SER A 243 -16.85 -3.15 5.30
C SER A 243 -16.91 -1.65 5.59
N PRO A 244 -18.05 -0.97 5.33
CA PRO A 244 -18.31 0.38 5.81
C PRO A 244 -18.02 0.52 7.30
N MET A 245 -17.75 1.72 7.75
CA MET A 245 -17.56 2.04 9.18
C MET A 245 -18.91 2.22 9.87
N THR A 246 -18.97 1.85 11.14
CA THR A 246 -20.09 2.24 11.99
C THR A 246 -20.03 3.75 12.30
N ARG A 247 -21.12 4.31 12.82
CA ARG A 247 -21.15 5.72 13.22
C ARG A 247 -20.08 6.01 14.28
N GLU A 248 -19.89 5.11 15.23
CA GLU A 248 -18.89 5.22 16.29
C GLU A 248 -17.47 5.18 15.73
N GLU A 249 -17.20 4.31 14.75
CA GLU A 249 -15.90 4.23 14.08
C GLU A 249 -15.61 5.50 13.26
N LEU A 250 -16.63 6.04 12.55
CA LEU A 250 -16.49 7.30 11.81
C LEU A 250 -16.26 8.48 12.76
N ALA A 251 -16.98 8.53 13.89
CA ALA A 251 -16.77 9.56 14.92
C ALA A 251 -15.34 9.51 15.49
N ALA A 252 -14.85 8.31 15.79
CA ALA A 252 -13.48 8.12 16.27
C ALA A 252 -12.44 8.50 15.21
N ALA A 253 -12.69 8.20 13.94
CA ALA A 253 -11.80 8.60 12.84
C ALA A 253 -11.78 10.13 12.63
N ALA A 254 -12.95 10.80 12.74
CA ALA A 254 -13.06 12.25 12.68
C ALA A 254 -12.35 12.92 13.86
N ASP A 255 -12.57 12.44 15.10
CA ASP A 255 -11.91 12.98 16.29
C ASP A 255 -10.39 12.81 16.22
N LEU A 256 -9.91 11.68 15.73
CA LEU A 256 -8.48 11.46 15.50
C LEU A 256 -7.88 12.49 14.53
N LEU A 257 -8.54 12.76 13.40
CA LEU A 257 -8.10 13.76 12.44
C LEU A 257 -8.11 15.15 13.07
N LEU A 258 -9.22 15.57 13.67
CA LEU A 258 -9.37 16.90 14.27
C LEU A 258 -8.36 17.13 15.41
N SER A 259 -8.12 16.11 16.23
CA SER A 259 -7.16 16.19 17.33
C SER A 259 -5.70 16.23 16.82
N SER A 260 -5.36 15.40 15.81
CA SER A 260 -4.00 15.37 15.26
C SER A 260 -3.62 16.62 14.47
N THR A 261 -4.61 17.36 13.98
CA THR A 261 -4.43 18.60 13.21
C THR A 261 -4.70 19.86 14.05
N GLU A 262 -5.10 19.71 15.33
CA GLU A 262 -5.49 20.81 16.21
C GLU A 262 -6.60 21.69 15.62
N THR A 263 -7.55 21.08 14.90
CA THR A 263 -8.60 21.82 14.17
C THR A 263 -10.00 21.61 14.73
N LYS A 264 -10.11 21.01 15.92
CA LYS A 264 -11.41 20.68 16.55
C LYS A 264 -12.28 21.94 16.78
N GLU A 265 -11.69 23.08 17.08
CA GLU A 265 -12.38 24.36 17.31
C GLU A 265 -13.07 24.93 16.05
N TYR A 266 -12.64 24.52 14.86
CA TYR A 266 -13.20 25.00 13.60
C TYR A 266 -14.44 24.22 13.13
N VAL A 267 -14.82 23.12 13.82
CA VAL A 267 -15.95 22.28 13.46
C VAL A 267 -16.96 22.27 14.60
N LYS A 268 -18.18 22.69 14.32
CA LYS A 268 -19.26 22.63 15.29
C LYS A 268 -19.73 21.22 15.50
N GLU A 269 -20.07 20.87 16.73
CA GLU A 269 -20.50 19.52 17.11
C GLU A 269 -21.78 19.10 16.36
N GLU A 270 -22.75 20.03 16.22
CA GLU A 270 -23.98 19.79 15.48
C GLU A 270 -23.76 19.48 13.99
N ASP A 271 -22.80 20.17 13.35
CA ASP A 271 -22.46 19.96 11.95
C ASP A 271 -21.73 18.62 11.75
N LEU A 272 -20.87 18.25 12.72
CA LEU A 272 -20.20 16.94 12.73
C LEU A 272 -21.18 15.81 12.90
N ASP A 273 -22.14 15.91 13.84
CA ASP A 273 -23.18 14.91 14.03
C ASP A 273 -24.03 14.70 12.77
N ALA A 274 -24.45 15.80 12.14
CA ALA A 274 -25.20 15.75 10.88
C ALA A 274 -24.38 15.13 9.73
N LEU A 275 -23.06 15.31 9.71
CA LEU A 275 -22.16 14.66 8.75
C LEU A 275 -22.09 13.14 8.99
N LEU A 276 -21.92 12.73 10.24
CA LEU A 276 -21.81 11.32 10.64
C LEU A 276 -23.10 10.53 10.37
N GLU A 277 -24.28 11.18 10.38
CA GLU A 277 -25.54 10.54 10.01
C GLU A 277 -25.67 10.23 8.51
N ARG A 278 -25.00 11.02 7.67
CA ARG A 278 -25.08 10.90 6.20
C ARG A 278 -24.02 10.00 5.59
N CYS A 279 -22.93 9.76 6.32
CA CYS A 279 -21.77 9.03 5.80
C CYS A 279 -21.71 7.62 6.41
N ASP A 280 -21.28 6.66 5.60
CA ASP A 280 -20.99 5.28 6.01
C ASP A 280 -19.55 4.85 5.69
N THR A 281 -18.78 5.76 5.08
CA THR A 281 -17.39 5.50 4.71
C THR A 281 -16.50 6.70 5.00
N PRO A 282 -15.21 6.48 5.35
CA PRO A 282 -14.24 7.55 5.51
C PRO A 282 -14.08 8.39 4.24
N GLY A 283 -14.15 7.74 3.07
CA GLY A 283 -14.01 8.42 1.78
C GLY A 283 -15.14 9.41 1.47
N ALA A 284 -16.35 9.19 2.04
CA ALA A 284 -17.45 10.14 1.97
C ALA A 284 -17.31 11.24 3.04
N MET A 285 -16.87 10.89 4.24
CA MET A 285 -16.79 11.79 5.39
C MET A 285 -15.61 12.78 5.28
N MET A 286 -14.40 12.31 4.94
CA MET A 286 -13.17 13.12 5.04
C MET A 286 -13.19 14.40 4.18
N PRO A 287 -13.63 14.41 2.91
CA PRO A 287 -13.68 15.63 2.11
C PRO A 287 -14.60 16.70 2.70
N GLU A 288 -15.76 16.27 3.23
CA GLU A 288 -16.72 17.16 3.87
C GLU A 288 -16.17 17.74 5.18
N LEU A 289 -15.51 16.90 5.99
CA LEU A 289 -14.87 17.32 7.23
C LEU A 289 -13.76 18.34 6.98
N ILE A 290 -12.92 18.10 5.97
CA ILE A 290 -11.87 19.06 5.57
C ILE A 290 -12.47 20.38 5.10
N ARG A 291 -13.60 20.34 4.38
CA ARG A 291 -14.33 21.54 3.98
C ARG A 291 -14.84 22.33 5.17
N MET A 292 -15.43 21.66 6.17
CA MET A 292 -15.90 22.30 7.40
C MET A 292 -14.77 23.01 8.15
N ILE A 293 -13.61 22.37 8.28
CA ILE A 293 -12.41 23.00 8.86
C ILE A 293 -12.05 24.27 8.09
N GLY A 294 -12.02 24.18 6.74
CA GLY A 294 -11.69 25.33 5.88
C GLY A 294 -12.69 26.51 6.01
N ASP A 295 -13.96 26.22 6.17
CA ASP A 295 -15.00 27.24 6.36
C ASP A 295 -14.93 27.86 7.78
N GLY A 296 -14.67 27.07 8.81
CA GLY A 296 -14.47 27.55 10.18
C GLY A 296 -13.26 28.49 10.32
N THR A 297 -12.13 28.15 9.69
CA THR A 297 -10.93 29.02 9.68
C THR A 297 -11.15 30.38 9.02
N LYS A 298 -12.07 30.49 8.04
CA LYS A 298 -12.42 31.77 7.39
C LYS A 298 -13.24 32.68 8.30
N VAL A 299 -14.11 32.10 9.14
CA VAL A 299 -14.92 32.87 10.08
C VAL A 299 -14.05 33.51 11.16
N ASP A 300 -13.08 32.78 11.68
CA ASP A 300 -12.18 33.24 12.73
C ASP A 300 -11.28 34.42 12.28
N ARG A 301 -10.81 34.40 11.01
CA ARG A 301 -10.03 35.51 10.45
C ARG A 301 -10.81 36.82 10.28
N LYS A 302 -12.16 36.78 10.27
CA LYS A 302 -13.00 37.99 10.20
C LYS A 302 -13.27 38.59 11.57
N SER A 303 -13.08 37.86 12.64
CA SER A 303 -13.23 38.36 14.03
C SER A 303 -11.98 39.01 14.59
N VAL A 304 -10.88 39.08 13.83
CA VAL A 304 -9.56 39.63 14.24
C VAL A 304 -9.23 40.92 13.48
N VAL A 305 -10.22 41.58 12.83
CA VAL A 305 -10.04 42.91 12.20
C VAL A 305 -10.84 43.98 12.94
#